data_2f931013896f27372892b32644463c7a
#
_entry.id   2f931013896f27372892b32644463c7a
#
_cell.length_a   1.000
_cell.length_b   1.000
_cell.length_c   1.000
_cell.angle_alpha   90.00
_cell.angle_beta   90.00
_cell.angle_gamma   90.00
#
_symmetry.space_group_name_H-M   'P 1'
#
loop_
_entity.id
_entity.type
_entity.pdbx_description
1 polymer ?
#
loop_
_entity_poly.entity_id
_entity_poly.type
_entity_poly.pdbx_seq_one_letter_code
_entity_poly.pdbx_strand_id
1 'polypeptide(L)'
;MPFFADAMNEGAYVLVEFEGKLTREELEAGRWTAQKLLEASGCGKLLIDFTAMLRRISTADIYIFAESLKVFPPGMKIGLIIPLEQKWSAEFAETLAANRGICLKVYIDHETAKIWLLSGS
;
A
#
# COMPACT_ATOMS: atom_id res chain seq x y z
N MET A 1 3.70 15.16 -10.26
CA MET A 1 4.10 13.79 -9.92
C MET A 1 2.85 12.98 -9.66
N PRO A 2 2.76 11.78 -10.22
CA PRO A 2 1.58 10.93 -10.02
C PRO A 2 1.53 10.26 -8.66
N PHE A 3 2.59 10.36 -7.87
CA PHE A 3 2.56 9.84 -6.52
C PHE A 3 3.48 10.65 -5.60
N PHE A 4 3.18 10.54 -4.31
CA PHE A 4 4.02 11.05 -3.23
C PHE A 4 4.51 9.87 -2.41
N ALA A 5 5.77 9.86 -2.01
CA ALA A 5 6.31 8.81 -1.15
C ALA A 5 7.34 9.41 -0.19
N ASP A 6 7.20 9.09 1.10
CA ASP A 6 8.16 9.54 2.10
C ASP A 6 8.04 8.69 3.37
N ALA A 7 9.10 8.72 4.17
CA ALA A 7 9.06 8.15 5.50
C ALA A 7 8.37 9.12 6.44
N MET A 8 7.46 8.62 7.27
CA MET A 8 6.64 9.43 8.15
C MET A 8 6.91 9.10 9.61
N ASN A 9 6.57 10.04 10.51
CA ASN A 9 6.71 9.86 11.95
C ASN A 9 8.14 9.40 12.32
N GLU A 10 9.13 10.10 11.78
CA GLU A 10 10.54 9.81 12.08
C GLU A 10 10.94 8.36 11.71
N GLY A 11 10.38 7.86 10.62
CA GLY A 11 10.73 6.53 10.13
C GLY A 11 9.85 5.41 10.67
N ALA A 12 8.74 5.75 11.35
CA ALA A 12 7.84 4.74 11.89
C ALA A 12 7.11 3.97 10.80
N TYR A 13 6.83 4.62 9.67
CA TYR A 13 6.23 3.96 8.51
C TYR A 13 6.53 4.76 7.25
N VAL A 14 6.36 4.12 6.10
CA VAL A 14 6.49 4.77 4.79
C VAL A 14 5.10 4.97 4.22
N LEU A 15 4.82 6.17 3.70
CA LEU A 15 3.56 6.51 3.06
C LEU A 15 3.77 6.67 1.57
N VAL A 16 2.89 6.06 0.77
CA VAL A 16 2.83 6.29 -0.67
C VAL A 16 1.40 6.67 -1.01
N GLU A 17 1.23 7.84 -1.64
CA GLU A 17 -0.09 8.31 -2.07
C GLU A 17 -0.07 8.43 -3.59
N PHE A 18 -0.98 7.71 -4.25
CA PHE A 18 -1.14 7.80 -5.69
C PHE A 18 -2.29 8.74 -6.00
N GLU A 19 -2.15 9.53 -7.06
CA GLU A 19 -3.20 10.47 -7.47
C GLU A 19 -3.33 10.49 -8.98
N GLY A 20 -4.49 10.94 -9.44
CA GLY A 20 -4.75 11.08 -10.85
C GLY A 20 -4.99 9.73 -11.52
N LYS A 21 -4.50 9.62 -12.74
CA LYS A 21 -4.66 8.41 -13.55
C LYS A 21 -3.45 7.50 -13.37
N LEU A 22 -3.67 6.37 -12.72
CA LEU A 22 -2.59 5.43 -12.44
C LEU A 22 -2.25 4.60 -13.67
N THR A 23 -0.96 4.57 -14.01
CA THR A 23 -0.44 3.65 -15.02
C THR A 23 0.35 2.56 -14.31
N ARG A 24 0.61 1.46 -15.02
CA ARG A 24 1.43 0.39 -14.47
C ARG A 24 2.84 0.90 -14.13
N GLU A 25 3.39 1.75 -14.98
CA GLU A 25 4.72 2.32 -14.76
C GLU A 25 4.78 3.16 -13.49
N GLU A 26 3.72 3.94 -13.24
CA GLU A 26 3.64 4.75 -12.03
C GLU A 26 3.49 3.89 -10.79
N LEU A 27 2.72 2.81 -10.88
CA LEU A 27 2.58 1.87 -9.79
C LEU A 27 3.93 1.22 -9.44
N GLU A 28 4.68 0.82 -10.45
CA GLU A 28 6.00 0.24 -10.26
C GLU A 28 6.98 1.25 -9.69
N ALA A 29 6.94 2.50 -10.16
CA ALA A 29 7.81 3.56 -9.66
C ALA A 29 7.53 3.85 -8.19
N GLY A 30 6.26 3.91 -7.83
CA GLY A 30 5.86 4.13 -6.44
C GLY A 30 6.30 2.98 -5.53
N ARG A 31 6.11 1.75 -5.99
CA ARG A 31 6.54 0.57 -5.26
C ARG A 31 8.06 0.56 -5.06
N TRP A 32 8.80 0.87 -6.13
CA TRP A 32 10.27 0.89 -6.06
C TRP A 32 10.75 1.95 -5.08
N THR A 33 10.14 3.15 -5.13
CA THR A 33 10.48 4.23 -4.20
C THR A 33 10.18 3.82 -2.77
N ALA A 34 9.02 3.20 -2.55
CA ALA A 34 8.64 2.70 -1.22
C ALA A 34 9.66 1.68 -0.72
N GLN A 35 10.11 0.78 -1.59
CA GLN A 35 11.08 -0.23 -1.23
C GLN A 35 12.39 0.41 -0.76
N LYS A 36 12.85 1.45 -1.46
CA LYS A 36 14.07 2.16 -1.07
C LYS A 36 13.91 2.86 0.28
N LEU A 37 12.77 3.49 0.50
CA LEU A 37 12.51 4.16 1.78
C LEU A 37 12.41 3.14 2.92
N LEU A 38 11.81 1.99 2.68
CA LEU A 38 11.71 0.93 3.69
C LEU A 38 13.08 0.36 4.02
N GLU A 39 13.95 0.18 3.03
CA GLU A 39 15.32 -0.28 3.26
C GLU A 39 16.09 0.73 4.11
N ALA A 40 15.91 2.02 3.84
CA ALA A 40 16.60 3.07 4.56
C ALA A 40 16.11 3.21 6.00
N SER A 41 14.80 3.06 6.24
CA SER A 41 14.22 3.24 7.58
C SER A 41 14.19 1.95 8.39
N GLY A 42 14.11 0.79 7.74
CA GLY A 42 14.03 -0.50 8.41
C GLY A 42 12.72 -0.74 9.16
N CYS A 43 11.67 0.04 8.89
CA CYS A 43 10.46 0.00 9.72
C CYS A 43 9.52 -1.17 9.41
N GLY A 44 9.56 -1.74 8.21
CA GLY A 44 8.69 -2.84 7.82
C GLY A 44 7.20 -2.51 7.78
N LYS A 45 6.85 -1.23 7.71
CA LYS A 45 5.45 -0.76 7.71
C LYS A 45 5.23 0.20 6.56
N LEU A 46 4.21 -0.09 5.76
CA LEU A 46 3.90 0.68 4.55
C LEU A 46 2.42 1.02 4.52
N LEU A 47 2.12 2.29 4.23
CA LEU A 47 0.75 2.76 4.05
C LEU A 47 0.60 3.24 2.62
N ILE A 48 -0.35 2.67 1.88
CA ILE A 48 -0.58 3.02 0.49
C ILE A 48 -1.97 3.59 0.34
N ASP A 49 -2.08 4.77 -0.25
CA ASP A 49 -3.34 5.49 -0.41
C ASP A 49 -3.70 5.62 -1.88
N PHE A 50 -4.83 5.05 -2.27
CA PHE A 50 -5.38 5.14 -3.62
C PHE A 50 -6.61 6.05 -3.70
N THR A 51 -6.94 6.79 -2.63
CA THR A 51 -8.20 7.55 -2.60
C THR A 51 -8.23 8.76 -3.52
N ALA A 52 -7.07 9.28 -3.92
CA ALA A 52 -7.00 10.44 -4.82
C ALA A 52 -6.95 10.05 -6.31
N MET A 53 -7.25 8.81 -6.63
CA MET A 53 -7.26 8.32 -8.00
C MET A 53 -8.48 8.84 -8.76
N LEU A 54 -8.27 9.22 -10.02
CA LEU A 54 -9.38 9.70 -10.88
C LEU A 54 -10.28 8.58 -11.36
N ARG A 55 -9.76 7.36 -11.42
CA ARG A 55 -10.48 6.20 -11.89
C ARG A 55 -10.58 5.13 -10.83
N ARG A 56 -11.62 4.33 -10.94
CA ARG A 56 -11.74 3.13 -10.14
C ARG A 56 -10.62 2.16 -10.51
N ILE A 57 -10.01 1.56 -9.51
CA ILE A 57 -8.98 0.55 -9.71
C ILE A 57 -9.69 -0.76 -10.07
N SER A 58 -9.29 -1.38 -11.18
CA SER A 58 -9.91 -2.63 -11.62
C SER A 58 -9.46 -3.80 -10.74
N THR A 59 -10.25 -4.86 -10.73
CA THR A 59 -9.88 -6.09 -10.02
C THR A 59 -8.55 -6.63 -10.53
N ALA A 60 -8.32 -6.55 -11.85
CA ALA A 60 -7.06 -7.00 -12.44
C ALA A 60 -5.87 -6.19 -11.91
N ASP A 61 -6.05 -4.86 -11.79
CA ASP A 61 -4.98 -4.00 -11.25
C ASP A 61 -4.67 -4.32 -9.80
N ILE A 62 -5.69 -4.62 -9.01
CA ILE A 62 -5.51 -5.00 -7.61
C ILE A 62 -4.74 -6.32 -7.52
N TYR A 63 -5.08 -7.28 -8.40
CA TYR A 63 -4.38 -8.55 -8.46
C TYR A 63 -2.90 -8.37 -8.81
N ILE A 64 -2.63 -7.56 -9.84
CA ILE A 64 -1.25 -7.27 -10.26
C ILE A 64 -0.48 -6.59 -9.13
N PHE A 65 -1.12 -5.65 -8.45
CA PHE A 65 -0.52 -5.00 -7.31
C PHE A 65 -0.16 -6.00 -6.20
N ALA A 66 -1.10 -6.86 -5.84
CA ALA A 66 -0.87 -7.86 -4.80
C ALA A 66 0.27 -8.80 -5.18
N GLU A 67 0.35 -9.19 -6.46
CA GLU A 67 1.45 -10.02 -6.94
C GLU A 67 2.80 -9.31 -6.83
N SER A 68 2.82 -7.99 -7.02
CA SER A 68 4.06 -7.22 -6.94
C SER A 68 4.64 -7.17 -5.52
N LEU A 69 3.83 -7.48 -4.51
CA LEU A 69 4.27 -7.43 -3.12
C LEU A 69 5.30 -8.50 -2.78
N LYS A 70 5.49 -9.49 -3.64
CA LYS A 70 6.48 -10.53 -3.43
C LYS A 70 7.91 -10.01 -3.35
N VAL A 71 8.16 -8.76 -3.78
CA VAL A 71 9.50 -8.16 -3.68
C VAL A 71 9.82 -7.72 -2.26
N PHE A 72 8.81 -7.63 -1.39
CA PHE A 72 9.03 -7.23 -0.01
C PHE A 72 9.33 -8.46 0.86
N PRO A 73 10.14 -8.30 1.91
CA PRO A 73 10.41 -9.42 2.81
C PRO A 73 9.16 -9.83 3.58
N PRO A 74 9.04 -11.12 3.96
CA PRO A 74 7.94 -11.56 4.79
C PRO A 74 7.89 -10.82 6.12
N GLY A 75 6.71 -10.69 6.70
CA GLY A 75 6.52 -10.04 7.99
C GLY A 75 6.19 -8.56 7.90
N MET A 76 6.16 -8.00 6.71
CA MET A 76 5.77 -6.59 6.54
C MET A 76 4.29 -6.38 6.83
N LYS A 77 3.98 -5.21 7.39
CA LYS A 77 2.60 -4.74 7.56
C LYS A 77 2.31 -3.68 6.51
N ILE A 78 1.25 -3.89 5.73
CA ILE A 78 0.85 -2.94 4.70
C ILE A 78 -0.61 -2.56 4.92
N GLY A 79 -0.86 -1.26 5.10
CA GLY A 79 -2.21 -0.71 5.13
C GLY A 79 -2.54 -0.15 3.75
N LEU A 80 -3.68 -0.57 3.21
CA LEU A 80 -4.13 -0.10 1.90
C LEU A 80 -5.39 0.72 2.10
N ILE A 81 -5.35 1.99 1.68
CA ILE A 81 -6.50 2.89 1.80
C ILE A 81 -7.13 3.01 0.43
N ILE A 82 -8.42 2.72 0.35
CA ILE A 82 -9.14 2.63 -0.90
C ILE A 82 -10.53 3.27 -0.72
N PRO A 83 -11.14 3.81 -1.79
CA PRO A 83 -12.49 4.36 -1.67
C PRO A 83 -13.49 3.33 -1.17
N LEU A 84 -14.47 3.77 -0.39
CA LEU A 84 -15.46 2.89 0.22
C LEU A 84 -16.13 1.96 -0.79
N GLU A 85 -16.47 2.49 -1.97
CA GLU A 85 -17.17 1.71 -3.00
C GLU A 85 -16.32 0.58 -3.58
N GLN A 86 -15.02 0.58 -3.32
CA GLN A 86 -14.12 -0.45 -3.82
C GLN A 86 -13.60 -1.38 -2.73
N LYS A 87 -13.92 -1.08 -1.47
CA LYS A 87 -13.36 -1.83 -0.33
C LYS A 87 -13.65 -3.32 -0.43
N TRP A 88 -14.90 -3.65 -0.74
CA TRP A 88 -15.30 -5.05 -0.79
C TRP A 88 -14.54 -5.82 -1.87
N SER A 89 -14.43 -5.24 -3.06
CA SER A 89 -13.74 -5.92 -4.17
C SER A 89 -12.22 -5.97 -3.97
N ALA A 90 -11.68 -5.12 -3.11
CA ALA A 90 -10.24 -5.09 -2.84
C ALA A 90 -9.81 -6.03 -1.72
N GLU A 91 -10.75 -6.51 -0.91
CA GLU A 91 -10.39 -7.32 0.27
C GLU A 91 -9.71 -8.64 -0.08
N PHE A 92 -9.92 -9.17 -1.30
CA PHE A 92 -9.22 -10.39 -1.69
C PHE A 92 -7.69 -10.20 -1.72
N ALA A 93 -7.23 -8.96 -1.84
CA ALA A 93 -5.80 -8.66 -1.81
C ALA A 93 -5.17 -9.06 -0.47
N GLU A 94 -5.96 -9.02 0.61
CA GLU A 94 -5.48 -9.43 1.93
C GLU A 94 -5.05 -10.91 1.92
N THR A 95 -5.86 -11.76 1.27
CA THR A 95 -5.55 -13.18 1.16
C THR A 95 -4.33 -13.42 0.26
N LEU A 96 -4.28 -12.71 -0.88
CA LEU A 96 -3.15 -12.85 -1.79
C LEU A 96 -1.84 -12.45 -1.11
N ALA A 97 -1.87 -11.37 -0.34
CA ALA A 97 -0.68 -10.91 0.38
C ALA A 97 -0.27 -11.91 1.47
N ALA A 98 -1.25 -12.45 2.19
CA ALA A 98 -0.98 -13.43 3.25
C ALA A 98 -0.25 -14.65 2.71
N ASN A 99 -0.57 -15.07 1.49
CA ASN A 99 0.11 -16.20 0.85
C ASN A 99 1.59 -15.92 0.59
N ARG A 100 2.02 -14.66 0.71
CA ARG A 100 3.40 -14.26 0.52
C ARG A 100 4.06 -13.80 1.82
N GLY A 101 3.38 -14.06 2.95
CA GLY A 101 3.89 -13.67 4.26
C GLY A 101 3.74 -12.18 4.57
N ILE A 102 2.90 -11.48 3.84
CA ILE A 102 2.65 -10.05 4.04
C ILE A 102 1.31 -9.87 4.75
N CYS A 103 1.31 -9.08 5.82
CA CYS A 103 0.08 -8.74 6.54
C CYS A 103 -0.50 -7.46 5.95
N LEU A 104 -1.45 -7.61 5.01
CA LEU A 104 -2.10 -6.49 4.35
C LEU A 104 -3.53 -6.36 4.84
N LYS A 105 -3.94 -5.14 5.18
CA LYS A 105 -5.32 -4.83 5.57
C LYS A 105 -5.84 -3.67 4.74
N VAL A 106 -7.10 -3.75 4.34
CA VAL A 106 -7.76 -2.73 3.52
C VAL A 106 -8.63 -1.85 4.40
N TYR A 107 -8.46 -0.54 4.26
CA TYR A 107 -9.20 0.47 5.02
C TYR A 107 -9.75 1.53 4.07
N ILE A 108 -10.63 2.39 4.59
CA ILE A 108 -11.23 3.46 3.78
C ILE A 108 -10.77 4.85 4.21
N ASP A 109 -10.05 4.96 5.31
CA ASP A 109 -9.52 6.25 5.78
C ASP A 109 -8.14 6.11 6.39
N HIS A 110 -7.41 7.22 6.41
CA HIS A 110 -6.03 7.28 6.91
C HIS A 110 -5.94 6.96 8.40
N GLU A 111 -6.83 7.52 9.20
CA GLU A 111 -6.73 7.37 10.65
C GLU A 111 -6.83 5.92 11.10
N THR A 112 -7.83 5.22 10.61
CA THR A 112 -8.03 3.81 10.99
C THR A 112 -6.85 2.95 10.51
N ALA A 113 -6.41 3.18 9.28
CA ALA A 113 -5.28 2.44 8.72
C ALA A 113 -4.01 2.69 9.50
N LYS A 114 -3.75 3.95 9.84
CA LYS A 114 -2.56 4.35 10.57
C LYS A 114 -2.54 3.76 11.98
N ILE A 115 -3.69 3.80 12.67
CA ILE A 115 -3.81 3.22 14.01
C ILE A 115 -3.46 1.73 13.96
N TRP A 116 -4.04 1.01 13.00
CA TRP A 116 -3.73 -0.41 12.85
C TRP A 116 -2.26 -0.64 12.52
N LEU A 117 -1.72 0.14 11.59
CA LEU A 117 -0.35 -0.03 11.11
C LEU A 117 0.67 0.14 12.24
N LEU A 118 0.42 1.12 13.10
CA LEU A 118 1.34 1.44 14.20
C LEU A 118 1.02 0.69 15.48
N SER A 119 -0.07 -0.07 15.53
CA SER A 119 -0.44 -0.86 16.69
C SER A 119 0.39 -2.13 16.76
N GLY A 120 0.78 -2.49 17.98
CA GLY A 120 1.56 -3.68 18.21
C GLY A 120 2.93 -3.58 17.53
N SER A 121 3.44 -4.67 17.11
CA SER A 121 4.76 -4.72 16.48
C SER A 121 4.76 -5.67 15.33
#